data_653efc2d0e795cab57cb888b73985e43
#
_entry.id   653efc2d0e795cab57cb888b73985e43
#
_cell.length_a   1.000
_cell.length_b   1.000
_cell.length_c   1.000
_cell.angle_alpha   90.00
_cell.angle_beta   90.00
_cell.angle_gamma   90.00
#
_symmetry.space_group_name_H-M   'P 1'
#
loop_
_entity.id
_entity.type
_entity.pdbx_description
1 polymer ?
#
loop_
_entity_poly.entity_id
_entity_poly.type
_entity_poly.pdbx_seq_one_letter_code
_entity_poly.pdbx_strand_id
1 'polypeptide(L)'
;MAEVKSFDTGARSRTRKAILDAATAVLATNPAASLSDIATAANVGRSTLHRYFAERSELIRAVALYVHEICNAAIDKAEPNCGPPLAALRRVVESQLDLGPIVPFVYNEPTIVADPDLSAILDTGDEAIAEVLARVSARPQTSPPEWPRLVFWALLDAGYEALRRNIAPRVEIVDAIMASLTAGTITPDQS
;
A
#
# COMPACT_ATOMS: atom_id res chain seq x y z
N MET A 1 -12.78 28.73 28.23
CA MET A 1 -12.81 27.27 28.40
C MET A 1 -12.88 26.46 27.08
N ALA A 2 -12.83 27.07 25.90
CA ALA A 2 -12.89 26.37 24.59
C ALA A 2 -11.51 25.98 24.02
N GLU A 3 -10.45 26.62 24.44
CA GLU A 3 -9.08 26.42 23.91
C GLU A 3 -8.40 25.11 24.35
N VAL A 4 -8.73 24.62 25.54
CA VAL A 4 -8.14 23.38 26.11
C VAL A 4 -8.57 22.12 25.35
N LYS A 5 -9.77 22.08 24.78
CA LYS A 5 -10.26 20.93 23.99
C LYS A 5 -9.57 20.77 22.63
N SER A 6 -9.13 21.87 22.01
CA SER A 6 -8.47 21.86 20.71
C SER A 6 -7.02 21.31 20.80
N PHE A 7 -6.31 21.64 21.87
CA PHE A 7 -4.93 21.14 22.09
C PHE A 7 -4.92 19.63 22.42
N ASP A 8 -5.91 19.12 23.15
CA ASP A 8 -5.99 17.70 23.52
C ASP A 8 -6.29 16.82 22.29
N THR A 9 -7.17 17.26 21.39
CA THR A 9 -7.46 16.57 20.13
C THR A 9 -6.23 16.51 19.22
N GLY A 10 -5.44 17.57 19.13
CA GLY A 10 -4.22 17.62 18.31
C GLY A 10 -3.10 16.73 18.88
N ALA A 11 -2.91 16.70 20.18
CA ALA A 11 -1.93 15.82 20.84
C ALA A 11 -2.33 14.34 20.69
N ARG A 12 -3.61 14.04 20.86
CA ARG A 12 -4.15 12.68 20.67
C ARG A 12 -3.99 12.18 19.24
N SER A 13 -4.25 13.03 18.25
CA SER A 13 -4.07 12.69 16.83
C SER A 13 -2.60 12.44 16.49
N ARG A 14 -1.66 13.27 16.96
CA ARG A 14 -0.21 13.07 16.78
C ARG A 14 0.27 11.76 17.40
N THR A 15 -0.16 11.45 18.62
CA THR A 15 0.21 10.18 19.29
C THR A 15 -0.33 8.98 18.52
N ARG A 16 -1.60 9.04 18.06
CA ARG A 16 -2.18 7.96 17.24
C ARG A 16 -1.39 7.75 15.95
N LYS A 17 -1.04 8.83 15.25
CA LYS A 17 -0.22 8.77 14.05
C LYS A 17 1.16 8.16 14.33
N ALA A 18 1.84 8.59 15.38
CA ALA A 18 3.14 8.04 15.77
C ALA A 18 3.08 6.52 16.06
N ILE A 19 1.99 6.04 16.67
CA ILE A 19 1.77 4.60 16.89
C ILE A 19 1.58 3.88 15.56
N LEU A 20 0.80 4.43 14.62
CA LEU A 20 0.58 3.83 13.31
C LEU A 20 1.85 3.82 12.46
N ASP A 21 2.63 4.90 12.46
CA ASP A 21 3.93 4.97 11.77
C ASP A 21 4.88 3.88 12.29
N ALA A 22 4.99 3.75 13.63
CA ALA A 22 5.83 2.74 14.27
C ALA A 22 5.32 1.31 13.99
N ALA A 23 4.00 1.09 14.08
CA ALA A 23 3.39 -0.21 13.78
C ALA A 23 3.67 -0.62 12.33
N THR A 24 3.52 0.30 11.38
CA THR A 24 3.81 0.08 9.97
C THR A 24 5.26 -0.36 9.77
N ALA A 25 6.23 0.34 10.36
CA ALA A 25 7.64 0.02 10.24
C ALA A 25 8.00 -1.34 10.90
N VAL A 26 7.45 -1.63 12.07
CA VAL A 26 7.71 -2.87 12.81
C VAL A 26 7.10 -4.08 12.10
N LEU A 27 5.83 -3.99 11.69
CA LEU A 27 5.10 -5.09 11.05
C LEU A 27 5.63 -5.42 9.65
N ALA A 28 6.19 -4.43 8.95
CA ALA A 28 6.88 -4.65 7.68
C ALA A 28 8.06 -5.61 7.77
N THR A 29 8.73 -5.66 8.93
CA THR A 29 9.92 -6.50 9.16
C THR A 29 9.63 -7.70 10.06
N ASN A 30 8.67 -7.56 10.98
CA ASN A 30 8.25 -8.60 11.92
C ASN A 30 6.72 -8.65 12.01
N PRO A 31 6.04 -9.40 11.14
CA PRO A 31 4.58 -9.56 11.16
C PRO A 31 4.01 -10.07 12.50
N ALA A 32 4.82 -10.80 13.27
CA ALA A 32 4.44 -11.37 14.57
C ALA A 32 4.69 -10.43 15.76
N ALA A 33 5.19 -9.21 15.53
CA ALA A 33 5.52 -8.26 16.59
C ALA A 33 4.33 -8.01 17.54
N SER A 34 4.61 -7.94 18.84
CA SER A 34 3.61 -7.73 19.88
C SER A 34 3.23 -6.23 20.00
N LEU A 35 2.08 -5.95 20.65
CA LEU A 35 1.73 -4.58 21.02
C LEU A 35 2.83 -3.89 21.85
N SER A 36 3.57 -4.67 22.66
CA SER A 36 4.70 -4.16 23.44
C SER A 36 5.88 -3.70 22.58
N ASP A 37 6.19 -4.46 21.51
CA ASP A 37 7.27 -4.10 20.58
C ASP A 37 6.90 -2.81 19.84
N ILE A 38 5.64 -2.71 19.43
CA ILE A 38 5.12 -1.51 18.76
C ILE A 38 5.10 -0.31 19.71
N ALA A 39 4.70 -0.48 20.99
CA ALA A 39 4.73 0.60 21.97
C ALA A 39 6.16 1.12 22.18
N THR A 40 7.13 0.21 22.26
CA THR A 40 8.55 0.56 22.36
C THR A 40 9.03 1.34 21.14
N ALA A 41 8.71 0.86 19.94
CA ALA A 41 9.08 1.53 18.69
C ALA A 41 8.42 2.90 18.52
N ALA A 42 7.17 3.06 18.98
CA ALA A 42 6.44 4.33 19.00
C ALA A 42 6.90 5.29 20.10
N ASN A 43 7.83 4.87 20.98
CA ASN A 43 8.25 5.60 22.18
C ASN A 43 7.06 6.03 23.05
N VAL A 44 6.10 5.11 23.27
CA VAL A 44 4.96 5.31 24.18
C VAL A 44 4.90 4.20 25.22
N GLY A 45 4.28 4.51 26.37
CA GLY A 45 4.02 3.49 27.40
C GLY A 45 2.97 2.47 26.91
N ARG A 46 3.06 1.21 27.38
CA ARG A 46 2.06 0.16 27.10
C ARG A 46 0.63 0.59 27.42
N SER A 47 0.42 1.23 28.55
CA SER A 47 -0.89 1.75 28.95
C SER A 47 -1.40 2.84 28.01
N THR A 48 -0.50 3.64 27.46
CA THR A 48 -0.84 4.63 26.44
C THR A 48 -1.28 3.94 25.16
N LEU A 49 -0.51 2.95 24.66
CA LEU A 49 -0.90 2.21 23.46
C LEU A 49 -2.25 1.51 23.65
N HIS A 50 -2.47 0.80 24.77
CA HIS A 50 -3.74 0.14 25.07
C HIS A 50 -4.94 1.09 25.13
N ARG A 51 -4.72 2.36 25.47
CA ARG A 51 -5.80 3.37 25.43
C ARG A 51 -6.22 3.74 24.01
N TYR A 52 -5.34 3.59 23.02
CA TYR A 52 -5.63 3.83 21.59
C TYR A 52 -6.12 2.58 20.87
N PHE A 53 -5.57 1.44 21.24
CA PHE A 53 -5.84 0.13 20.63
C PHE A 53 -5.84 -0.92 21.74
N ALA A 54 -7.05 -1.31 22.18
CA ALA A 54 -7.20 -2.25 23.30
C ALA A 54 -6.70 -3.64 22.94
N GLU A 55 -6.87 -4.02 21.67
CA GLU A 55 -6.47 -5.32 21.15
C GLU A 55 -5.59 -5.19 19.89
N ARG A 56 -4.83 -6.26 19.60
CA ARG A 56 -4.00 -6.35 18.40
C ARG A 56 -4.83 -6.21 17.11
N SER A 57 -6.00 -6.82 17.05
CA SER A 57 -6.92 -6.75 15.91
C SER A 57 -7.33 -5.33 15.58
N GLU A 58 -7.62 -4.50 16.60
CA GLU A 58 -7.93 -3.08 16.40
C GLU A 58 -6.76 -2.30 15.81
N LEU A 59 -5.54 -2.58 16.29
CA LEU A 59 -4.34 -1.96 15.73
C LEU A 59 -4.11 -2.39 14.28
N ILE A 60 -4.20 -3.69 13.99
CA ILE A 60 -4.00 -4.23 12.62
C ILE A 60 -5.03 -3.61 11.66
N ARG A 61 -6.31 -3.54 12.06
CA ARG A 61 -7.34 -2.87 11.27
C ARG A 61 -7.01 -1.40 11.00
N ALA A 62 -6.54 -0.68 12.02
CA ALA A 62 -6.16 0.72 11.87
C ALA A 62 -4.90 0.90 11.01
N VAL A 63 -3.93 -0.01 11.09
CA VAL A 63 -2.75 -0.05 10.20
C VAL A 63 -3.18 -0.30 8.76
N ALA A 64 -4.10 -1.22 8.53
CA ALA A 64 -4.61 -1.52 7.19
C ALA A 64 -5.21 -0.28 6.52
N LEU A 65 -6.10 0.42 7.21
CA LEU A 65 -6.70 1.67 6.70
C LEU A 65 -5.64 2.75 6.49
N TYR A 66 -4.67 2.87 7.39
CA TYR A 66 -3.60 3.85 7.29
C TYR A 66 -2.67 3.57 6.10
N VAL A 67 -2.30 2.32 5.88
CA VAL A 67 -1.48 1.90 4.72
C VAL A 67 -2.24 2.10 3.43
N HIS A 68 -3.54 1.79 3.41
CA HIS A 68 -4.41 2.03 2.26
C HIS A 68 -4.44 3.52 1.86
N GLU A 69 -4.61 4.43 2.83
CA GLU A 69 -4.52 5.87 2.58
C GLU A 69 -3.15 6.28 2.01
N ILE A 70 -2.05 5.70 2.51
CA ILE A 70 -0.70 5.95 2.00
C ILE A 70 -0.53 5.43 0.57
N CYS A 71 -1.06 4.24 0.25
CA CYS A 71 -1.04 3.68 -1.09
C CYS A 71 -1.76 4.60 -2.08
N ASN A 72 -2.98 5.04 -1.74
CA ASN A 72 -3.77 5.92 -2.58
C ASN A 72 -3.08 7.29 -2.79
N ALA A 73 -2.54 7.88 -1.71
CA ALA A 73 -1.78 9.12 -1.82
C ALA A 73 -0.51 8.98 -2.69
N ALA A 74 0.14 7.81 -2.67
CA ALA A 74 1.29 7.53 -3.53
C ALA A 74 0.88 7.39 -5.01
N ILE A 75 -0.28 6.78 -5.29
CA ILE A 75 -0.85 6.71 -6.64
C ILE A 75 -1.14 8.13 -7.16
N ASP A 76 -1.85 8.94 -6.38
CA ASP A 76 -2.17 10.31 -6.76
C ASP A 76 -0.92 11.15 -7.06
N LYS A 77 0.09 11.05 -6.18
CA LYS A 77 1.36 11.75 -6.34
C LYS A 77 2.16 11.30 -7.56
N ALA A 78 1.97 10.06 -8.01
CA ALA A 78 2.60 9.55 -9.23
C ALA A 78 1.97 10.13 -10.51
N GLU A 79 0.87 10.90 -10.38
CA GLU A 79 0.17 11.55 -11.49
C GLU A 79 -0.14 10.56 -12.63
N PRO A 80 -0.94 9.49 -12.36
CA PRO A 80 -1.19 8.41 -13.30
C PRO A 80 -1.81 8.88 -14.61
N ASN A 81 -2.52 10.01 -14.59
CA ASN A 81 -3.21 10.57 -15.73
C ASN A 81 -2.40 11.60 -16.53
N CYS A 82 -1.15 11.89 -16.11
CA CYS A 82 -0.31 12.91 -16.73
C CYS A 82 0.81 12.31 -17.59
N GLY A 83 0.97 12.85 -18.82
CA GLY A 83 2.05 12.52 -19.73
C GLY A 83 1.87 11.19 -20.49
N PRO A 84 2.95 10.67 -21.09
CA PRO A 84 2.93 9.41 -21.84
C PRO A 84 2.48 8.23 -20.93
N PRO A 85 1.54 7.39 -21.38
CA PRO A 85 0.94 6.35 -20.52
C PRO A 85 1.95 5.38 -19.90
N LEU A 86 2.95 4.90 -20.65
CA LEU A 86 4.00 4.01 -20.13
C LEU A 86 4.85 4.67 -19.06
N ALA A 87 5.17 5.96 -19.22
CA ALA A 87 5.92 6.70 -18.20
C ALA A 87 5.07 6.94 -16.93
N ALA A 88 3.78 7.19 -17.09
CA ALA A 88 2.85 7.31 -15.98
C ALA A 88 2.72 5.98 -15.22
N LEU A 89 2.53 4.86 -15.92
CA LEU A 89 2.48 3.52 -15.32
C LEU A 89 3.77 3.21 -14.56
N ARG A 90 4.95 3.52 -15.13
CA ARG A 90 6.22 3.34 -14.44
C ARG A 90 6.29 4.10 -13.12
N ARG A 91 5.88 5.38 -13.10
CA ARG A 91 5.85 6.17 -11.86
C ARG A 91 4.94 5.55 -10.80
N VAL A 92 3.80 5.00 -11.21
CA VAL A 92 2.90 4.30 -10.29
C VAL A 92 3.56 3.03 -9.74
N VAL A 93 4.17 2.18 -10.59
CA VAL A 93 4.93 0.99 -10.16
C VAL A 93 6.01 1.38 -9.14
N GLU A 94 6.82 2.38 -9.47
CA GLU A 94 7.90 2.87 -8.60
C GLU A 94 7.37 3.38 -7.27
N SER A 95 6.29 4.18 -7.28
CA SER A 95 5.70 4.76 -6.09
C SER A 95 5.14 3.69 -5.14
N GLN A 96 4.54 2.63 -5.68
CA GLN A 96 4.03 1.53 -4.87
C GLN A 96 5.17 0.68 -4.30
N LEU A 97 6.18 0.31 -5.10
CA LEU A 97 7.33 -0.44 -4.61
C LEU A 97 8.09 0.28 -3.48
N ASP A 98 8.10 1.62 -3.49
CA ASP A 98 8.76 2.43 -2.46
C ASP A 98 8.05 2.36 -1.09
N LEU A 99 6.79 1.92 -1.04
CA LEU A 99 6.06 1.69 0.21
C LEU A 99 6.57 0.46 0.98
N GLY A 100 7.21 -0.47 0.28
CA GLY A 100 7.88 -1.61 0.88
C GLY A 100 6.94 -2.73 1.34
N PRO A 101 7.44 -3.67 2.15
CA PRO A 101 6.78 -4.95 2.47
C PRO A 101 5.55 -4.82 3.38
N ILE A 102 5.22 -3.63 3.85
CA ILE A 102 3.98 -3.43 4.62
C ILE A 102 2.74 -3.59 3.75
N VAL A 103 2.83 -3.29 2.46
CA VAL A 103 1.71 -3.43 1.52
C VAL A 103 1.26 -4.89 1.42
N PRO A 104 2.09 -5.85 1.00
CA PRO A 104 1.68 -7.26 0.98
C PRO A 104 1.30 -7.79 2.37
N PHE A 105 1.91 -7.30 3.46
CA PHE A 105 1.48 -7.67 4.80
C PHE A 105 0.00 -7.32 5.02
N VAL A 106 -0.41 -6.09 4.76
CA VAL A 106 -1.78 -5.64 4.98
C VAL A 106 -2.78 -6.39 4.11
N TYR A 107 -2.50 -6.52 2.82
CA TYR A 107 -3.45 -7.10 1.87
C TYR A 107 -3.52 -8.65 1.94
N ASN A 108 -2.57 -9.31 2.62
CA ASN A 108 -2.56 -10.76 2.82
C ASN A 108 -2.78 -11.17 4.29
N GLU A 109 -3.00 -10.24 5.21
CA GLU A 109 -3.24 -10.55 6.62
C GLU A 109 -4.59 -11.27 6.80
N PRO A 110 -4.62 -12.50 7.35
CA PRO A 110 -5.83 -13.31 7.40
C PRO A 110 -7.00 -12.64 8.13
N THR A 111 -6.73 -11.85 9.17
CA THR A 111 -7.78 -11.15 9.92
C THR A 111 -8.40 -10.00 9.13
N ILE A 112 -7.66 -9.42 8.20
CA ILE A 112 -8.12 -8.37 7.29
C ILE A 112 -8.94 -9.00 6.16
N VAL A 113 -8.40 -10.05 5.53
CA VAL A 113 -9.07 -10.78 4.44
C VAL A 113 -10.39 -11.40 4.89
N ALA A 114 -10.49 -11.83 6.15
CA ALA A 114 -11.71 -12.39 6.73
C ALA A 114 -12.76 -11.34 7.13
N ASP A 115 -12.44 -10.04 7.10
CA ASP A 115 -13.36 -8.94 7.40
C ASP A 115 -13.91 -8.37 6.06
N PRO A 116 -15.15 -8.68 5.68
CA PRO A 116 -15.68 -8.27 4.37
C PRO A 116 -15.85 -6.76 4.24
N ASP A 117 -16.15 -6.06 5.34
CA ASP A 117 -16.31 -4.60 5.32
C ASP A 117 -14.97 -3.91 5.12
N LEU A 118 -13.92 -4.41 5.78
CA LEU A 118 -12.57 -3.89 5.62
C LEU A 118 -12.01 -4.23 4.23
N SER A 119 -12.18 -5.46 3.78
CA SER A 119 -11.77 -5.88 2.44
C SER A 119 -12.43 -5.03 1.35
N ALA A 120 -13.71 -4.72 1.48
CA ALA A 120 -14.42 -3.84 0.54
C ALA A 120 -13.84 -2.41 0.51
N ILE A 121 -13.39 -1.88 1.64
CA ILE A 121 -12.70 -0.57 1.69
C ILE A 121 -11.34 -0.66 1.01
N LEU A 122 -10.56 -1.70 1.30
CA LEU A 122 -9.22 -1.88 0.75
C LEU A 122 -9.21 -2.18 -0.75
N ASP A 123 -10.35 -2.61 -1.32
CA ASP A 123 -10.53 -2.83 -2.77
C ASP A 123 -11.00 -1.58 -3.53
N THR A 124 -10.77 -0.40 -2.96
CA THR A 124 -11.09 0.90 -3.56
C THR A 124 -9.85 1.78 -3.67
N GLY A 125 -9.94 2.89 -4.41
CA GLY A 125 -8.90 3.92 -4.46
C GLY A 125 -7.77 3.66 -5.45
N ASP A 126 -7.79 2.54 -6.15
CA ASP A 126 -6.83 2.20 -7.21
C ASP A 126 -7.42 2.30 -8.63
N GLU A 127 -8.56 2.97 -8.78
CA GLU A 127 -9.24 3.17 -10.07
C GLU A 127 -8.31 3.86 -11.08
N ALA A 128 -7.45 4.77 -10.62
CA ALA A 128 -6.46 5.44 -11.45
C ALA A 128 -5.41 4.48 -12.03
N ILE A 129 -5.16 3.34 -11.37
CA ILE A 129 -4.32 2.25 -11.92
C ILE A 129 -5.03 1.59 -13.11
N ALA A 130 -6.31 1.27 -12.97
CA ALA A 130 -7.09 0.71 -14.07
C ALA A 130 -7.15 1.68 -15.26
N GLU A 131 -7.28 2.99 -15.01
CA GLU A 131 -7.27 4.02 -16.04
C GLU A 131 -5.92 4.11 -16.77
N VAL A 132 -4.78 4.13 -16.06
CA VAL A 132 -3.47 4.18 -16.71
C VAL A 132 -3.17 2.89 -17.48
N LEU A 133 -3.58 1.73 -16.97
CA LEU A 133 -3.47 0.46 -17.67
C LEU A 133 -4.28 0.45 -18.98
N ALA A 134 -5.51 0.99 -18.94
CA ALA A 134 -6.34 1.13 -20.14
C ALA A 134 -5.72 2.11 -21.15
N ARG A 135 -5.10 3.20 -20.71
CA ARG A 135 -4.41 4.17 -21.59
C ARG A 135 -3.14 3.59 -22.24
N VAL A 136 -2.47 2.65 -21.60
CA VAL A 136 -1.31 1.95 -22.17
C VAL A 136 -1.74 0.92 -23.19
N SER A 137 -2.95 0.36 -23.06
CA SER A 137 -3.46 -0.66 -24.00
C SER A 137 -3.89 -0.03 -25.31
N ALA A 138 -3.15 -0.31 -26.40
CA ALA A 138 -3.46 0.18 -27.75
C ALA A 138 -4.63 -0.58 -28.42
N ARG A 139 -5.03 -1.74 -27.91
CA ARG A 139 -6.07 -2.62 -28.48
C ARG A 139 -7.12 -2.96 -27.42
N PRO A 140 -8.38 -3.26 -27.88
CA PRO A 140 -9.39 -3.80 -26.98
C PRO A 140 -8.83 -5.04 -26.26
N GLN A 141 -8.94 -5.04 -24.93
CA GLN A 141 -8.52 -6.18 -24.13
C GLN A 141 -9.39 -7.38 -24.39
N THR A 142 -8.79 -8.53 -24.64
CA THR A 142 -9.48 -9.82 -24.75
C THR A 142 -9.63 -10.51 -23.39
N SER A 143 -8.96 -9.99 -22.36
CA SER A 143 -9.04 -10.46 -20.97
C SER A 143 -10.26 -9.84 -20.23
N PRO A 144 -10.72 -10.47 -19.12
CA PRO A 144 -11.71 -9.85 -18.25
C PRO A 144 -11.31 -8.43 -17.81
N PRO A 145 -12.25 -7.50 -17.61
CA PRO A 145 -11.95 -6.09 -17.30
C PRO A 145 -11.01 -5.91 -16.08
N GLU A 146 -11.19 -6.73 -15.05
CA GLU A 146 -10.38 -6.65 -13.81
C GLU A 146 -8.99 -7.31 -13.93
N TRP A 147 -8.76 -8.09 -14.99
CA TRP A 147 -7.52 -8.87 -15.14
C TRP A 147 -6.24 -8.04 -15.12
N PRO A 148 -6.13 -6.89 -15.82
CA PRO A 148 -4.92 -6.07 -15.78
C PRO A 148 -4.60 -5.54 -14.39
N ARG A 149 -5.62 -5.15 -13.63
CA ARG A 149 -5.48 -4.68 -12.24
C ARG A 149 -4.96 -5.80 -11.34
N LEU A 150 -5.54 -7.00 -11.44
CA LEU A 150 -5.08 -8.16 -10.67
C LEU A 150 -3.63 -8.53 -11.00
N VAL A 151 -3.26 -8.51 -12.27
CA VAL A 151 -1.87 -8.78 -12.70
C VAL A 151 -0.91 -7.69 -12.20
N PHE A 152 -1.32 -6.43 -12.22
CA PHE A 152 -0.53 -5.31 -11.68
C PHE A 152 -0.17 -5.57 -10.21
N TRP A 153 -1.14 -5.87 -9.36
CA TRP A 153 -0.91 -6.13 -7.94
C TRP A 153 -0.09 -7.41 -7.70
N ALA A 154 -0.35 -8.49 -8.46
CA ALA A 154 0.43 -9.72 -8.37
C ALA A 154 1.90 -9.51 -8.74
N LEU A 155 2.20 -8.68 -9.74
CA LEU A 155 3.57 -8.33 -10.12
C LEU A 155 4.25 -7.43 -9.08
N LEU A 156 3.50 -6.54 -8.43
CA LEU A 156 4.03 -5.77 -7.30
C LEU A 156 4.38 -6.66 -6.12
N ASP A 157 3.53 -7.64 -5.77
CA ASP A 157 3.83 -8.62 -4.72
C ASP A 157 5.12 -9.39 -5.03
N ALA A 158 5.27 -9.84 -6.27
CA ALA A 158 6.51 -10.46 -6.73
C ALA A 158 7.71 -9.51 -6.63
N GLY A 159 7.52 -8.22 -6.93
CA GLY A 159 8.53 -7.17 -6.80
C GLY A 159 8.97 -6.94 -5.35
N TYR A 160 8.04 -6.86 -4.40
CA TYR A 160 8.34 -6.76 -2.97
C TYR A 160 9.16 -7.96 -2.48
N GLU A 161 8.77 -9.17 -2.89
CA GLU A 161 9.50 -10.39 -2.53
C GLU A 161 10.90 -10.41 -3.13
N ALA A 162 11.05 -9.97 -4.38
CA ALA A 162 12.34 -9.87 -5.06
C ALA A 162 13.27 -8.87 -4.34
N LEU A 163 12.76 -7.72 -3.95
CA LEU A 163 13.51 -6.72 -3.16
C LEU A 163 13.91 -7.27 -1.78
N ARG A 164 12.96 -7.91 -1.07
CA ARG A 164 13.21 -8.52 0.24
C ARG A 164 14.32 -9.57 0.19
N ARG A 165 14.38 -10.35 -0.89
CA ARG A 165 15.38 -11.41 -1.11
C ARG A 165 16.66 -10.90 -1.77
N ASN A 166 16.77 -9.63 -2.10
CA ASN A 166 17.90 -9.05 -2.84
C ASN A 166 18.20 -9.80 -4.15
N ILE A 167 17.16 -10.19 -4.90
CA ILE A 167 17.31 -10.94 -6.16
C ILE A 167 17.99 -10.07 -7.23
N ALA A 168 17.61 -8.78 -7.30
CA ALA A 168 18.16 -7.81 -8.26
C ALA A 168 18.05 -6.38 -7.68
N PRO A 169 18.79 -5.42 -8.23
CA PRO A 169 18.60 -4.00 -7.94
C PRO A 169 17.18 -3.54 -8.26
N ARG A 170 16.68 -2.54 -7.48
CA ARG A 170 15.30 -2.01 -7.61
C ARG A 170 14.94 -1.64 -9.06
N VAL A 171 15.87 -1.00 -9.78
CA VAL A 171 15.62 -0.57 -11.17
C VAL A 171 15.35 -1.76 -12.09
N GLU A 172 16.06 -2.87 -11.93
CA GLU A 172 15.88 -4.08 -12.72
C GLU A 172 14.53 -4.76 -12.38
N ILE A 173 14.11 -4.71 -11.11
CA ILE A 173 12.79 -5.22 -10.67
C ILE A 173 11.66 -4.38 -11.27
N VAL A 174 11.79 -3.05 -11.28
CA VAL A 174 10.83 -2.16 -11.97
C VAL A 174 10.77 -2.49 -13.46
N ASP A 175 11.91 -2.65 -14.11
CA ASP A 175 11.97 -2.99 -15.53
C ASP A 175 11.33 -4.36 -15.82
N ALA A 176 11.54 -5.35 -14.97
CA ALA A 176 10.92 -6.67 -15.07
C ALA A 176 9.38 -6.60 -14.92
N ILE A 177 8.88 -5.82 -13.97
CA ILE A 177 7.44 -5.58 -13.78
C ILE A 177 6.87 -4.91 -15.03
N MET A 178 7.49 -3.83 -15.49
CA MET A 178 7.06 -3.11 -16.70
C MET A 178 7.04 -4.01 -17.93
N ALA A 179 8.09 -4.80 -18.14
CA ALA A 179 8.16 -5.76 -19.24
C ALA A 179 7.04 -6.81 -19.16
N SER A 180 6.77 -7.37 -17.98
CA SER A 180 5.71 -8.35 -17.77
C SER A 180 4.31 -7.76 -18.01
N LEU A 181 4.06 -6.55 -17.57
CA LEU A 181 2.82 -5.84 -17.83
C LEU A 181 2.62 -5.62 -19.34
N THR A 182 3.64 -5.15 -20.04
CA THR A 182 3.52 -4.77 -21.45
C THR A 182 3.57 -5.94 -22.41
N ALA A 183 4.30 -7.01 -22.09
CA ALA A 183 4.43 -8.18 -22.96
C ALA A 183 3.28 -9.19 -22.82
N GLY A 184 2.65 -9.29 -21.65
CA GLY A 184 1.64 -10.32 -21.38
C GLY A 184 0.25 -9.78 -21.09
N THR A 185 0.13 -8.60 -20.48
CA THR A 185 -1.15 -8.05 -19.99
C THR A 185 -1.64 -6.87 -20.84
N ILE A 186 -0.72 -6.15 -21.43
CA ILE A 186 -0.97 -4.96 -22.25
C ILE A 186 -0.19 -5.14 -23.55
N THR A 187 -0.80 -4.93 -24.70
CA THR A 187 -0.08 -4.87 -25.96
C THR A 187 0.14 -3.40 -26.31
N PRO A 188 1.34 -2.83 -26.06
CA PRO A 188 1.62 -1.45 -26.41
C PRO A 188 1.57 -1.28 -27.93
N ASP A 189 1.23 -0.08 -28.39
CA ASP A 189 1.32 0.28 -29.78
C ASP A 189 2.81 0.29 -30.19
N GLN A 190 3.14 -0.51 -31.18
CA GLN A 190 4.48 -0.52 -31.78
C GLN A 190 4.56 0.59 -32.84
N SER A 191 4.54 1.85 -32.38
CA SER A 191 4.74 3.03 -33.23
C SER A 191 6.20 3.40 -33.31
#